data_46a0e23669e9eebc77b2f783a0a10511
#
_entry.id   46a0e23669e9eebc77b2f783a0a10511
#
_cell.length_a   1.000
_cell.length_b   1.000
_cell.length_c   1.000
_cell.angle_alpha   90.00
_cell.angle_beta   90.00
_cell.angle_gamma   90.00
#
_symmetry.space_group_name_H-M   'P 1'
#
loop_
_entity.id
_entity.type
_entity.pdbx_description
1 polymer ?
#
loop_
_entity_poly.entity_id
_entity_poly.type
_entity_poly.pdbx_seq_one_letter_code
_entity_poly.pdbx_strand_id
1 'polypeptide(L)'
;MLSSLLKVPIYKFEDRDFKENYCIDFNSMKIIHKKDVPKDKLLSDHKFSKLNILADSIYNNYYLTIRQLMQSFGTQLMRTYFGDDIWIKSTLTSYFDDNLIISDLRFKIEYEHIKKYGGKIIYINRPECVPGNHASEREVIELLNDNKFDYIVDNSGDLSTLFNNLKKVV
;
A
#
# COMPACT_ATOMS: atom_id res chain seq x y z
N MET A 1 -13.94 3.37 6.63
CA MET A 1 -14.63 2.06 6.83
C MET A 1 -13.94 1.16 7.84
N LEU A 2 -12.71 0.67 7.65
CA LEU A 2 -12.02 -0.18 8.64
C LEU A 2 -11.85 0.50 10.01
N SER A 3 -11.49 1.78 10.01
CA SER A 3 -11.35 2.57 11.24
C SER A 3 -12.64 2.60 12.06
N SER A 4 -13.78 2.84 11.43
CA SER A 4 -15.07 2.85 12.10
C SER A 4 -15.49 1.47 12.60
N LEU A 5 -15.24 0.43 11.79
CA LEU A 5 -15.57 -0.95 12.14
C LEU A 5 -14.76 -1.44 13.34
N LEU A 6 -13.47 -1.16 13.36
CA LEU A 6 -12.55 -1.60 14.42
C LEU A 6 -12.46 -0.61 15.59
N LYS A 7 -13.16 0.53 15.52
CA LYS A 7 -13.09 1.63 16.51
C LYS A 7 -11.66 2.11 16.77
N VAL A 8 -10.84 2.14 15.74
CA VAL A 8 -9.43 2.57 15.76
C VAL A 8 -9.30 3.87 14.99
N PRO A 9 -8.64 4.90 15.52
CA PRO A 9 -8.37 6.13 14.80
C PRO A 9 -7.59 5.90 13.50
N ILE A 10 -7.91 6.64 12.44
CA ILE A 10 -7.31 6.47 11.10
C ILE A 10 -5.77 6.54 11.15
N TYR A 11 -5.19 7.49 11.91
CA TYR A 11 -3.74 7.64 12.02
C TYR A 11 -3.01 6.41 12.55
N LYS A 12 -3.68 5.54 13.32
CA LYS A 12 -3.09 4.29 13.79
C LYS A 12 -2.77 3.31 12.65
N PHE A 13 -3.51 3.38 11.55
CA PHE A 13 -3.23 2.55 10.37
C PHE A 13 -1.98 2.99 9.59
N GLU A 14 -1.42 4.16 9.91
CA GLU A 14 -0.13 4.62 9.38
C GLU A 14 1.05 4.15 10.24
N ASP A 15 0.80 3.86 11.52
CA ASP A 15 1.79 3.37 12.48
C ASP A 15 2.31 1.98 12.07
N ARG A 16 3.63 1.88 11.86
CA ARG A 16 4.28 0.63 11.45
C ARG A 16 4.18 -0.44 12.52
N ASP A 17 4.41 -0.08 13.79
CA ASP A 17 4.32 -1.02 14.92
C ASP A 17 2.91 -1.60 15.02
N PHE A 18 1.90 -0.74 14.93
CA PHE A 18 0.51 -1.19 14.94
C PHE A 18 0.20 -2.15 13.79
N LYS A 19 0.66 -1.88 12.60
CA LYS A 19 0.42 -2.74 11.42
C LYS A 19 1.08 -4.12 11.55
N GLU A 20 2.29 -4.19 12.10
CA GLU A 20 3.09 -5.41 12.15
C GLU A 20 2.83 -6.27 13.40
N ASN A 21 2.51 -5.62 14.52
CA ASN A 21 2.47 -6.26 15.83
C ASN A 21 1.08 -6.40 16.43
N TYR A 22 0.03 -5.95 15.73
CA TYR A 22 -1.33 -6.17 16.15
C TYR A 22 -2.10 -6.98 15.12
N CYS A 23 -3.02 -7.81 15.61
CA CYS A 23 -3.85 -8.71 14.82
C CYS A 23 -5.32 -8.48 15.11
N ILE A 24 -6.18 -8.85 14.16
CA ILE A 24 -7.62 -8.90 14.36
C ILE A 24 -8.07 -10.32 14.68
N ASP A 25 -8.89 -10.43 15.70
CA ASP A 25 -9.73 -11.57 15.98
C ASP A 25 -11.12 -11.34 15.35
N PHE A 26 -11.42 -12.04 14.28
CA PHE A 26 -12.68 -11.87 13.56
C PHE A 26 -13.90 -12.34 14.34
N ASN A 27 -13.75 -13.26 15.30
CA ASN A 27 -14.87 -13.76 16.08
C ASN A 27 -15.37 -12.73 17.10
N SER A 28 -14.43 -12.03 17.75
CA SER A 28 -14.76 -11.02 18.75
C SER A 28 -14.70 -9.59 18.20
N MET A 29 -14.20 -9.40 16.97
CA MET A 29 -13.90 -8.10 16.35
C MET A 29 -12.97 -7.24 17.22
N LYS A 30 -12.07 -7.88 17.97
CA LYS A 30 -11.09 -7.20 18.82
C LYS A 30 -9.72 -7.18 18.17
N ILE A 31 -8.98 -6.14 18.48
CA ILE A 31 -7.57 -6.02 18.14
C ILE A 31 -6.76 -6.48 19.34
N ILE A 32 -5.87 -7.43 19.11
CA ILE A 32 -5.00 -8.02 20.12
C ILE A 32 -3.54 -7.93 19.68
N HIS A 33 -2.62 -7.91 20.63
CA HIS A 33 -1.20 -7.89 20.31
C HIS A 33 -0.77 -9.28 19.80
N LYS A 34 0.06 -9.30 18.75
CA LYS A 34 0.57 -10.51 18.07
C LYS A 34 1.19 -11.54 19.03
N LYS A 35 1.85 -11.08 20.11
CA LYS A 35 2.44 -11.94 21.15
C LYS A 35 1.40 -12.79 21.90
N ASP A 36 0.15 -12.32 21.96
CA ASP A 36 -0.95 -12.96 22.67
C ASP A 36 -1.73 -13.91 21.76
N VAL A 37 -1.37 -14.00 20.47
CA VAL A 37 -1.99 -14.92 19.50
C VAL A 37 -1.29 -16.27 19.54
N PRO A 38 -2.02 -17.40 19.57
CA PRO A 38 -1.44 -18.73 19.43
C PRO A 38 -0.67 -18.84 18.11
N LYS A 39 0.57 -19.37 18.17
CA LYS A 39 1.49 -19.42 17.01
C LYS A 39 0.93 -20.20 15.82
N ASP A 40 0.16 -21.26 16.09
CA ASP A 40 -0.51 -22.09 15.09
C ASP A 40 -1.69 -21.39 14.42
N LYS A 41 -2.21 -20.33 15.03
CA LYS A 41 -3.32 -19.51 14.53
C LYS A 41 -2.88 -18.22 13.85
N LEU A 42 -1.61 -17.83 13.95
CA LEU A 42 -1.07 -16.69 13.24
C LEU A 42 -0.79 -17.08 11.79
N LEU A 43 -1.39 -16.37 10.84
CA LEU A 43 -1.17 -16.62 9.42
C LEU A 43 0.22 -16.16 9.02
N SER A 44 1.07 -17.07 8.52
CA SER A 44 2.37 -16.70 7.96
C SER A 44 2.22 -16.02 6.60
N ASP A 45 3.16 -15.14 6.23
CA ASP A 45 3.13 -14.42 4.96
C ASP A 45 3.13 -15.37 3.74
N HIS A 46 3.77 -16.53 3.86
CA HIS A 46 3.76 -17.55 2.81
C HIS A 46 2.37 -18.18 2.62
N LYS A 47 1.63 -18.44 3.70
CA LYS A 47 0.24 -18.92 3.62
C LYS A 47 -0.68 -17.80 3.14
N PHE A 48 -0.41 -16.58 3.59
CA PHE A 48 -1.15 -15.40 3.20
C PHE A 48 -1.17 -15.18 1.68
N SER A 49 -0.09 -15.39 0.96
CA SER A 49 -0.03 -15.19 -0.49
C SER A 49 -0.81 -16.20 -1.34
N LYS A 50 -1.29 -17.29 -0.75
CA LYS A 50 -1.89 -18.45 -1.46
C LYS A 50 -3.39 -18.63 -1.27
N LEU A 51 -4.04 -17.88 -0.38
CA LEU A 51 -5.41 -18.15 0.06
C LEU A 51 -6.39 -17.07 -0.40
N ASN A 52 -7.65 -17.45 -0.47
CA ASN A 52 -8.79 -16.53 -0.52
C ASN A 52 -9.04 -16.00 0.90
N ILE A 53 -8.14 -15.14 1.38
CA ILE A 53 -7.65 -15.03 2.75
C ILE A 53 -8.71 -14.60 3.76
N LEU A 54 -9.63 -13.70 3.37
CA LEU A 54 -10.63 -13.24 4.34
C LEU A 54 -11.61 -14.36 4.71
N ALA A 55 -12.11 -15.10 3.73
CA ALA A 55 -13.03 -16.19 3.98
C ALA A 55 -12.35 -17.32 4.77
N ASP A 56 -11.15 -17.73 4.34
CA ASP A 56 -10.42 -18.82 4.98
C ASP A 56 -9.93 -18.46 6.39
N SER A 57 -9.59 -17.20 6.66
CA SER A 57 -9.21 -16.77 8.01
C SER A 57 -10.39 -16.77 8.96
N ILE A 58 -11.56 -16.34 8.50
CA ILE A 58 -12.79 -16.40 9.29
C ILE A 58 -13.19 -17.86 9.57
N TYR A 59 -13.19 -18.70 8.54
CA TYR A 59 -13.58 -20.11 8.68
C TYR A 59 -12.64 -20.94 9.56
N ASN A 60 -11.34 -20.69 9.49
CA ASN A 60 -10.32 -21.47 10.20
C ASN A 60 -9.83 -20.80 11.49
N ASN A 61 -10.46 -19.71 11.92
CA ASN A 61 -10.07 -18.93 13.09
C ASN A 61 -8.58 -18.49 13.08
N TYR A 62 -8.08 -18.09 11.92
CA TYR A 62 -6.75 -17.49 11.82
C TYR A 62 -6.80 -16.01 12.18
N TYR A 63 -5.70 -15.54 12.75
CA TYR A 63 -5.48 -14.13 13.05
C TYR A 63 -4.66 -13.49 11.96
N LEU A 64 -5.14 -12.38 11.42
CA LEU A 64 -4.39 -11.54 10.47
C LEU A 64 -3.76 -10.37 11.20
N THR A 65 -2.51 -10.06 10.88
CA THR A 65 -1.95 -8.77 11.27
C THR A 65 -2.76 -7.63 10.62
N ILE A 66 -2.72 -6.44 11.20
CA ILE A 66 -3.39 -5.27 10.60
C ILE A 66 -2.85 -5.00 9.20
N ARG A 67 -1.54 -5.21 8.97
CA ARG A 67 -0.94 -5.13 7.63
C ARG A 67 -1.59 -6.12 6.65
N GLN A 68 -1.69 -7.39 7.03
CA GLN A 68 -2.30 -8.42 6.17
C GLN A 68 -3.77 -8.12 5.88
N LEU A 69 -4.53 -7.64 6.88
CA LEU A 69 -5.91 -7.19 6.68
C LEU A 69 -6.00 -6.05 5.66
N MET A 70 -5.17 -5.03 5.78
CA MET A 70 -5.14 -3.90 4.84
C MET A 70 -4.78 -4.34 3.42
N GLN A 71 -3.80 -5.23 3.27
CA GLN A 71 -3.40 -5.78 1.98
C GLN A 71 -4.52 -6.62 1.34
N SER A 72 -5.19 -7.47 2.14
CA SER A 72 -6.33 -8.27 1.66
C SER A 72 -7.47 -7.38 1.19
N PHE A 73 -7.82 -6.38 1.99
CA PHE A 73 -8.89 -5.46 1.65
C PHE A 73 -8.53 -4.62 0.41
N GLY A 74 -7.37 -3.97 0.43
CA GLY A 74 -6.97 -3.01 -0.61
C GLY A 74 -6.67 -3.67 -1.95
N THR A 75 -6.00 -4.81 -1.94
CA THR A 75 -5.55 -5.47 -3.18
C THR A 75 -6.48 -6.60 -3.58
N GLN A 76 -6.73 -7.56 -2.70
CA GLN A 76 -7.46 -8.76 -3.10
C GLN A 76 -8.96 -8.51 -3.23
N LEU A 77 -9.58 -7.83 -2.26
CA LEU A 77 -11.02 -7.63 -2.28
C LEU A 77 -11.41 -6.49 -3.22
N MET A 78 -10.90 -5.30 -2.99
CA MET A 78 -11.34 -4.12 -3.74
C MET A 78 -10.99 -4.21 -5.23
N ARG A 79 -9.76 -4.63 -5.58
CA ARG A 79 -9.36 -4.77 -6.99
C ARG A 79 -10.09 -5.91 -7.68
N THR A 80 -10.31 -7.04 -7.01
CA THR A 80 -11.01 -8.19 -7.60
C THR A 80 -12.49 -7.89 -7.93
N TYR A 81 -13.18 -7.16 -7.06
CA TYR A 81 -14.63 -6.92 -7.24
C TYR A 81 -14.96 -5.60 -7.92
N PHE A 82 -14.09 -4.59 -7.87
CA PHE A 82 -14.35 -3.25 -8.42
C PHE A 82 -13.37 -2.83 -9.52
N GLY A 83 -12.39 -3.68 -9.85
CA GLY A 83 -11.39 -3.45 -10.88
C GLY A 83 -10.05 -2.94 -10.32
N ASP A 84 -8.98 -3.23 -11.06
CA ASP A 84 -7.61 -2.91 -10.64
C ASP A 84 -7.35 -1.40 -10.48
N ASP A 85 -8.14 -0.58 -11.14
CA ASP A 85 -8.04 0.87 -11.15
C ASP A 85 -8.97 1.58 -10.13
N ILE A 86 -9.65 0.83 -9.25
CA ILE A 86 -10.62 1.39 -8.28
C ILE A 86 -10.03 2.54 -7.45
N TRP A 87 -8.81 2.40 -6.99
CA TRP A 87 -8.20 3.39 -6.11
C TRP A 87 -7.83 4.66 -6.85
N ILE A 88 -7.20 4.54 -8.02
CA ILE A 88 -6.82 5.72 -8.82
C ILE A 88 -8.06 6.45 -9.36
N LYS A 89 -9.08 5.72 -9.79
CA LYS A 89 -10.35 6.32 -10.21
C LYS A 89 -11.02 7.07 -9.06
N SER A 90 -11.09 6.47 -7.87
CA SER A 90 -11.66 7.12 -6.69
C SER A 90 -10.93 8.41 -6.34
N THR A 91 -9.59 8.38 -6.36
CA THR A 91 -8.76 9.54 -6.08
C THR A 91 -8.99 10.66 -7.11
N LEU A 92 -8.86 10.35 -8.38
CA LEU A 92 -9.02 11.33 -9.46
C LEU A 92 -10.44 11.91 -9.51
N THR A 93 -11.47 11.10 -9.26
CA THR A 93 -12.86 11.58 -9.23
C THR A 93 -13.10 12.53 -8.06
N SER A 94 -12.48 12.26 -6.91
CA SER A 94 -12.68 13.08 -5.70
C SER A 94 -11.97 14.44 -5.75
N TYR A 95 -10.90 14.57 -6.55
CA TYR A 95 -10.02 15.74 -6.58
C TYR A 95 -9.77 16.27 -8.00
N PHE A 96 -10.73 16.11 -8.90
CA PHE A 96 -10.56 16.39 -10.33
C PHE A 96 -10.20 17.87 -10.64
N ASP A 97 -10.72 18.81 -9.84
CA ASP A 97 -10.51 20.24 -10.03
C ASP A 97 -9.36 20.81 -9.19
N ASP A 98 -8.65 19.98 -8.42
CA ASP A 98 -7.60 20.40 -7.50
C ASP A 98 -6.20 20.07 -8.04
N ASN A 99 -5.20 20.83 -7.57
CA ASN A 99 -3.81 20.41 -7.69
C ASN A 99 -3.57 19.20 -6.78
N LEU A 100 -3.36 18.04 -7.38
CA LEU A 100 -3.25 16.76 -6.67
C LEU A 100 -1.83 16.23 -6.71
N ILE A 101 -1.31 15.86 -5.54
CA ILE A 101 -0.06 15.09 -5.41
C ILE A 101 -0.41 13.68 -4.92
N ILE A 102 -0.02 12.67 -5.71
CA ILE A 102 -0.15 11.25 -5.35
C ILE A 102 1.23 10.75 -4.94
N SER A 103 1.42 10.46 -3.66
CA SER A 103 2.74 10.16 -3.06
C SER A 103 3.14 8.69 -3.13
N ASP A 104 2.24 7.80 -3.52
CA ASP A 104 2.42 6.34 -3.41
C ASP A 104 1.99 5.57 -4.66
N LEU A 105 2.27 6.12 -5.84
CA LEU A 105 2.11 5.41 -7.10
C LEU A 105 2.94 4.11 -7.08
N ARG A 106 2.28 2.97 -7.31
CA ARG A 106 2.92 1.64 -7.23
C ARG A 106 2.55 0.71 -8.37
N PHE A 107 1.46 0.97 -9.09
CA PHE A 107 0.95 0.07 -10.11
C PHE A 107 0.93 0.73 -11.49
N LYS A 108 1.21 -0.07 -12.51
CA LYS A 108 1.20 0.39 -13.92
C LYS A 108 -0.15 0.99 -14.31
N ILE A 109 -1.24 0.43 -13.83
CA ILE A 109 -2.58 0.97 -14.09
C ILE A 109 -2.75 2.39 -13.51
N GLU A 110 -2.18 2.68 -12.35
CA GLU A 110 -2.16 4.01 -11.75
C GLU A 110 -1.34 4.98 -12.60
N TYR A 111 -0.15 4.54 -13.05
CA TYR A 111 0.69 5.27 -14.00
C TYR A 111 -0.10 5.67 -15.26
N GLU A 112 -0.79 4.72 -15.90
CA GLU A 112 -1.55 4.95 -17.13
C GLU A 112 -2.67 5.98 -16.93
N HIS A 113 -3.39 5.90 -15.80
CA HIS A 113 -4.42 6.87 -15.47
C HIS A 113 -3.84 8.28 -15.24
N ILE A 114 -2.76 8.43 -14.48
CA ILE A 114 -2.11 9.71 -14.24
C ILE A 114 -1.64 10.33 -15.56
N LYS A 115 -0.99 9.54 -16.42
CA LYS A 115 -0.51 10.02 -17.73
C LYS A 115 -1.65 10.42 -18.66
N LYS A 116 -2.77 9.70 -18.64
CA LYS A 116 -3.97 10.04 -19.40
C LYS A 116 -4.54 11.41 -19.05
N TYR A 117 -4.44 11.82 -17.78
CA TYR A 117 -4.86 13.13 -17.30
C TYR A 117 -3.75 14.20 -17.35
N GLY A 118 -2.64 13.92 -18.04
CA GLY A 118 -1.55 14.88 -18.22
C GLY A 118 -0.63 15.05 -17.00
N GLY A 119 -0.77 14.19 -16.00
CA GLY A 119 0.05 14.23 -14.79
C GLY A 119 1.51 13.95 -15.06
N LYS A 120 2.38 14.53 -14.22
CA LYS A 120 3.83 14.29 -14.21
C LYS A 120 4.18 13.27 -13.13
N ILE A 121 5.14 12.42 -13.43
CA ILE A 121 5.51 11.32 -12.52
C ILE A 121 7.00 11.43 -12.21
N ILE A 122 7.32 11.52 -10.93
CA ILE A 122 8.67 11.66 -10.40
C ILE A 122 9.06 10.37 -9.70
N TYR A 123 10.16 9.75 -10.09
CA TYR A 123 10.77 8.66 -9.35
C TYR A 123 11.77 9.20 -8.34
N ILE A 124 11.58 8.90 -7.05
CA ILE A 124 12.52 9.26 -5.99
C ILE A 124 13.48 8.09 -5.78
N ASN A 125 14.69 8.23 -6.28
CA ASN A 125 15.72 7.21 -6.20
C ASN A 125 16.48 7.28 -4.87
N ARG A 126 16.32 6.26 -4.03
CA ARG A 126 17.12 6.08 -2.81
C ARG A 126 17.91 4.78 -2.92
N PRO A 127 19.19 4.83 -3.29
CA PRO A 127 19.99 3.63 -3.59
C PRO A 127 20.09 2.60 -2.45
N GLU A 128 19.97 3.07 -1.19
CA GLU A 128 20.04 2.22 0.01
C GLU A 128 18.75 1.42 0.25
N CYS A 129 17.65 1.76 -0.42
CA CYS A 129 16.38 1.06 -0.30
C CYS A 129 16.34 -0.09 -1.31
N VAL A 130 16.47 -1.31 -0.81
CA VAL A 130 16.30 -2.51 -1.66
C VAL A 130 14.81 -2.77 -1.81
N PRO A 131 14.28 -2.83 -3.05
CA PRO A 131 12.90 -3.18 -3.30
C PRO A 131 12.57 -4.58 -2.77
N GLY A 132 11.39 -4.75 -2.19
CA GLY A 132 10.90 -6.05 -1.76
C GLY A 132 10.31 -6.87 -2.90
N ASN A 133 9.80 -8.05 -2.58
CA ASN A 133 9.23 -8.99 -3.56
C ASN A 133 7.74 -8.79 -3.84
N HIS A 134 7.12 -7.73 -3.34
CA HIS A 134 5.70 -7.48 -3.56
C HIS A 134 5.42 -7.06 -5.02
N ALA A 135 4.26 -7.45 -5.56
CA ALA A 135 3.90 -7.14 -6.96
C ALA A 135 4.01 -5.65 -7.29
N SER A 136 3.56 -4.78 -6.39
CA SER A 136 3.64 -3.32 -6.57
C SER A 136 5.06 -2.78 -6.73
N GLU A 137 6.05 -3.41 -6.08
CA GLU A 137 7.45 -2.99 -6.19
C GLU A 137 8.10 -3.47 -7.49
N ARG A 138 7.69 -4.64 -7.98
CA ARG A 138 8.13 -5.15 -9.28
C ARG A 138 7.63 -4.27 -10.43
N GLU A 139 6.37 -3.85 -10.38
CA GLU A 139 5.80 -2.98 -11.43
C GLU A 139 6.49 -1.61 -11.49
N VAL A 140 6.87 -1.03 -10.32
CA VAL A 140 7.65 0.21 -10.30
C VAL A 140 9.03 0.02 -10.96
N ILE A 141 9.70 -1.12 -10.71
CA ILE A 141 10.99 -1.43 -11.35
C ILE A 141 10.82 -1.58 -12.87
N GLU A 142 9.76 -2.21 -13.34
CA GLU A 142 9.45 -2.32 -14.77
C GLU A 142 9.26 -0.93 -15.39
N LEU A 143 8.48 -0.05 -14.76
CA LEU A 143 8.30 1.33 -15.21
C LEU A 143 9.63 2.11 -15.26
N LEU A 144 10.53 1.87 -14.30
CA LEU A 144 11.87 2.49 -14.29
C LEU A 144 12.73 1.99 -15.45
N ASN A 145 12.76 0.69 -15.68
CA ASN A 145 13.51 0.09 -16.78
C ASN A 145 13.02 0.55 -18.16
N ASP A 146 11.72 0.81 -18.26
CA ASP A 146 11.08 1.33 -19.48
C ASP A 146 11.22 2.86 -19.66
N ASN A 147 11.97 3.55 -18.79
CA ASN A 147 12.12 5.02 -18.78
C ASN A 147 10.78 5.78 -18.80
N LYS A 148 9.80 5.30 -18.02
CA LYS A 148 8.45 5.86 -18.01
C LYS A 148 8.27 7.09 -17.11
N PHE A 149 9.23 7.40 -16.24
CA PHE A 149 9.18 8.57 -15.37
C PHE A 149 9.54 9.86 -16.09
N ASP A 150 8.81 10.94 -15.80
CA ASP A 150 9.13 12.27 -16.36
C ASP A 150 10.43 12.83 -15.74
N TYR A 151 10.66 12.51 -14.45
CA TYR A 151 11.84 12.93 -13.71
C TYR A 151 12.33 11.82 -12.80
N ILE A 152 13.64 11.75 -12.62
CA ILE A 152 14.29 10.91 -11.60
C ILE A 152 15.05 11.85 -10.66
N VAL A 153 14.70 11.80 -9.37
CA VAL A 153 15.28 12.65 -8.34
C VAL A 153 16.13 11.81 -7.41
N ASP A 154 17.39 12.15 -7.26
CA ASP A 154 18.29 11.51 -6.32
C ASP A 154 17.97 11.90 -4.88
N ASN A 155 17.81 10.90 -4.02
CA ASN A 155 17.55 10.99 -2.57
C ASN A 155 18.62 10.21 -1.78
N SER A 156 19.86 10.22 -2.23
CA SER A 156 21.01 9.61 -1.53
C SER A 156 21.57 10.48 -0.40
N GLY A 157 21.23 11.78 -0.40
CA GLY A 157 21.69 12.76 0.57
C GLY A 157 20.72 13.04 1.72
N ASP A 158 20.91 14.18 2.36
CA ASP A 158 20.03 14.69 3.40
C ASP A 158 18.75 15.35 2.83
N LEU A 159 17.85 15.76 3.72
CA LEU A 159 16.59 16.42 3.32
C LEU A 159 16.82 17.74 2.58
N SER A 160 17.87 18.48 2.91
CA SER A 160 18.20 19.74 2.21
C SER A 160 18.60 19.46 0.78
N THR A 161 19.42 18.44 0.55
CA THR A 161 19.83 17.97 -0.78
C THR A 161 18.62 17.52 -1.60
N LEU A 162 17.76 16.67 -1.02
CA LEU A 162 16.52 16.23 -1.67
C LEU A 162 15.66 17.42 -2.09
N PHE A 163 15.45 18.37 -1.17
CA PHE A 163 14.65 19.57 -1.46
C PHE A 163 15.21 20.40 -2.61
N ASN A 164 16.55 20.57 -2.64
CA ASN A 164 17.22 21.27 -3.74
C ASN A 164 17.11 20.50 -5.07
N ASN A 165 17.15 19.17 -5.03
CA ASN A 165 16.97 18.36 -6.24
C ASN A 165 15.52 18.42 -6.75
N LEU A 166 14.53 18.39 -5.87
CA LEU A 166 13.12 18.55 -6.23
C LEU A 166 12.84 19.90 -6.88
N LYS A 167 13.42 21.00 -6.38
CA LYS A 167 13.25 22.34 -6.97
C LYS A 167 13.74 22.48 -8.43
N LYS A 168 14.56 21.56 -8.91
CA LYS A 168 15.05 21.57 -10.30
C LYS A 168 14.07 20.94 -11.29
N VAL A 169 13.09 20.20 -10.79
CA VAL A 169 12.14 19.41 -11.61
C VAL A 169 10.68 19.88 -11.46
N VAL A 170 10.41 20.73 -10.50
CA VAL A 170 9.15 21.44 -10.27
C VAL A 170 9.37 22.93 -10.54
#